data_69b6acb6d6b1935b3ad4720fc3461a9f
#
_entry.id   69b6acb6d6b1935b3ad4720fc3461a9f
#
_cell.length_a   1.000
_cell.length_b   1.000
_cell.length_c   1.000
_cell.angle_alpha   90.00
_cell.angle_beta   90.00
_cell.angle_gamma   90.00
#
_symmetry.space_group_name_H-M   'P 1'
#
loop_
_entity.id
_entity.type
_entity.pdbx_description
1 polymer ?
#
loop_
_entity_poly.entity_id
_entity_poly.type
_entity_poly.pdbx_seq_one_letter_code
_entity_poly.pdbx_strand_id
1 'polypeptide(L)'
;TDVPQKLMDIMQPVNSNEAMLTQLKKYLVSEAGMKGIAEMEELLGFIDALELKSQVKFDVSLARGLSYYTGAIFEVSACDVAMGSICGGGRYDDLTGIFGLPGVSGVGVSFGADRIYDVMMELNVFPENIGRTADILLINFSEDSAVDLMKMAKRLRENGIACVVYPEAAK
;
A
#
# COMPACT_ATOMS: atom_id res chain seq x y z
N THR A 1 1.02 -38.60 15.97
CA THR A 1 0.67 -37.74 14.82
C THR A 1 1.45 -36.46 14.91
N ASP A 2 2.37 -36.30 14.00
CA ASP A 2 3.47 -35.33 14.00
C ASP A 2 3.10 -33.99 13.31
N VAL A 3 1.82 -33.58 13.41
CA VAL A 3 1.32 -32.39 12.74
C VAL A 3 1.94 -31.10 13.28
N PRO A 4 2.07 -30.90 14.60
CA PRO A 4 2.71 -29.70 15.13
C PRO A 4 4.17 -29.55 14.69
N GLN A 5 4.92 -30.65 14.64
CA GLN A 5 6.31 -30.60 14.20
C GLN A 5 6.42 -30.25 12.71
N LYS A 6 5.55 -30.81 11.86
CA LYS A 6 5.51 -30.44 10.44
C LYS A 6 5.17 -28.98 10.20
N LEU A 7 4.26 -28.40 10.99
CA LEU A 7 3.97 -26.97 10.93
C LEU A 7 5.18 -26.14 11.35
N MET A 8 5.86 -26.52 12.42
CA MET A 8 7.09 -25.84 12.84
C MET A 8 8.19 -25.92 11.78
N ASP A 9 8.32 -27.07 11.13
CA ASP A 9 9.29 -27.26 10.05
C ASP A 9 8.96 -26.37 8.83
N ILE A 10 7.69 -26.28 8.44
CA ILE A 10 7.23 -25.41 7.35
C ILE A 10 7.50 -23.93 7.63
N MET A 11 7.37 -23.51 8.88
CA MET A 11 7.58 -22.13 9.32
C MET A 11 9.05 -21.76 9.57
N GLN A 12 9.98 -22.72 9.45
CA GLN A 12 11.40 -22.40 9.61
C GLN A 12 11.87 -21.41 8.52
N PRO A 13 12.60 -20.38 8.91
CA PRO A 13 13.14 -19.42 7.95
C PRO A 13 14.13 -20.10 7.00
N VAL A 14 14.02 -19.74 5.74
CA VAL A 14 14.91 -20.19 4.66
C VAL A 14 15.53 -18.99 3.95
N ASN A 15 16.59 -19.24 3.20
CA ASN A 15 17.42 -18.17 2.65
C ASN A 15 16.91 -17.61 1.30
N SER A 16 15.91 -18.24 0.67
CA SER A 16 15.35 -17.79 -0.59
C SER A 16 13.90 -18.25 -0.81
N ASN A 17 13.19 -17.60 -1.71
CA ASN A 17 11.85 -17.99 -2.12
C ASN A 17 11.82 -19.41 -2.73
N GLU A 18 12.83 -19.78 -3.51
CA GLU A 18 12.98 -21.12 -4.10
C GLU A 18 13.17 -22.19 -3.02
N ALA A 19 13.97 -21.90 -2.00
CA ALA A 19 14.16 -22.79 -0.86
C ALA A 19 12.85 -23.00 -0.10
N MET A 20 12.02 -21.93 0.06
CA MET A 20 10.71 -22.03 0.67
C MET A 20 9.77 -22.91 -0.15
N LEU A 21 9.68 -22.72 -1.46
CA LEU A 21 8.88 -23.57 -2.35
C LEU A 21 9.33 -25.03 -2.29
N THR A 22 10.64 -25.27 -2.29
CA THR A 22 11.21 -26.61 -2.17
C THR A 22 10.84 -27.27 -0.84
N GLN A 23 10.85 -26.52 0.24
CA GLN A 23 10.44 -26.98 1.57
C GLN A 23 8.95 -27.33 1.59
N LEU A 24 8.08 -26.46 1.05
CA LEU A 24 6.64 -26.67 1.01
C LEU A 24 6.24 -27.91 0.21
N LYS A 25 6.90 -28.18 -0.91
CA LYS A 25 6.67 -29.38 -1.74
C LYS A 25 6.83 -30.71 -0.98
N LYS A 26 7.62 -30.73 0.11
CA LYS A 26 7.79 -31.93 0.94
C LYS A 26 6.58 -32.23 1.81
N TYR A 27 5.77 -31.20 2.13
CA TYR A 27 4.67 -31.31 3.09
C TYR A 27 3.28 -31.14 2.43
N LEU A 28 3.18 -30.32 1.40
CA LEU A 28 1.91 -30.00 0.72
C LEU A 28 1.68 -30.95 -0.45
N VAL A 29 1.14 -32.14 -0.15
CA VAL A 29 0.88 -33.22 -1.12
C VAL A 29 -0.58 -33.27 -1.58
N SER A 30 -1.47 -32.47 -1.00
CA SER A 30 -2.86 -32.37 -1.44
C SER A 30 -2.98 -31.63 -2.77
N GLU A 31 -4.05 -31.88 -3.53
CA GLU A 31 -4.34 -31.19 -4.79
C GLU A 31 -4.35 -29.66 -4.60
N ALA A 32 -5.03 -29.17 -3.58
CA ALA A 32 -5.07 -27.74 -3.24
C ALA A 32 -3.67 -27.19 -2.91
N GLY A 33 -2.87 -27.94 -2.15
CA GLY A 33 -1.51 -27.56 -1.80
C GLY A 33 -0.59 -27.47 -3.02
N MET A 34 -0.67 -28.47 -3.90
CA MET A 34 0.11 -28.50 -5.15
C MET A 34 -0.30 -27.36 -6.10
N LYS A 35 -1.60 -27.08 -6.21
CA LYS A 35 -2.10 -25.94 -6.98
C LYS A 35 -1.55 -24.62 -6.44
N GLY A 36 -1.60 -24.40 -5.11
CA GLY A 36 -1.07 -23.19 -4.49
C GLY A 36 0.44 -23.01 -4.72
N ILE A 37 1.21 -24.11 -4.67
CA ILE A 37 2.64 -24.06 -4.99
C ILE A 37 2.87 -23.64 -6.45
N ALA A 38 2.12 -24.23 -7.40
CA ALA A 38 2.24 -23.91 -8.82
C ALA A 38 1.90 -22.43 -9.09
N GLU A 39 0.84 -21.90 -8.48
CA GLU A 39 0.47 -20.48 -8.58
C GLU A 39 1.58 -19.55 -8.01
N MET A 40 2.22 -19.95 -6.91
CA MET A 40 3.32 -19.18 -6.33
C MET A 40 4.59 -19.25 -7.17
N GLU A 41 4.90 -20.39 -7.79
CA GLU A 41 6.03 -20.52 -8.73
C GLU A 41 5.83 -19.59 -9.94
N GLU A 42 4.64 -19.58 -10.52
CA GLU A 42 4.30 -18.70 -11.63
C GLU A 42 4.41 -17.24 -11.24
N LEU A 43 3.83 -16.84 -10.09
CA LEU A 43 3.87 -15.48 -9.57
C LEU A 43 5.31 -15.00 -9.33
N LEU A 44 6.13 -15.80 -8.67
CA LEU A 44 7.53 -15.47 -8.42
C LEU A 44 8.33 -15.36 -9.73
N GLY A 45 8.04 -16.22 -10.72
CA GLY A 45 8.63 -16.11 -12.04
C GLY A 45 8.30 -14.79 -12.76
N PHE A 46 7.08 -14.27 -12.63
CA PHE A 46 6.72 -12.94 -13.13
C PHE A 46 7.44 -11.82 -12.39
N ILE A 47 7.54 -11.95 -11.06
CA ILE A 47 8.23 -10.96 -10.22
C ILE A 47 9.72 -10.87 -10.60
N ASP A 48 10.37 -12.00 -10.80
CA ASP A 48 11.78 -12.07 -11.22
C ASP A 48 11.99 -11.44 -12.60
N ALA A 49 11.08 -11.70 -13.54
CA ALA A 49 11.12 -11.12 -14.88
C ALA A 49 10.93 -9.58 -14.89
N LEU A 50 10.28 -9.02 -13.87
CA LEU A 50 10.07 -7.58 -13.73
C LEU A 50 11.29 -6.85 -13.14
N GLU A 51 12.32 -7.54 -12.68
CA GLU A 51 13.55 -6.97 -12.10
C GLU A 51 13.26 -5.88 -11.06
N LEU A 52 12.34 -6.16 -10.14
CA LEU A 52 11.91 -5.20 -9.12
C LEU A 52 13.09 -4.77 -8.23
N LYS A 53 13.17 -3.47 -7.93
CA LYS A 53 14.17 -2.95 -6.98
C LYS A 53 13.85 -3.31 -5.53
N SER A 54 12.58 -3.57 -5.24
CA SER A 54 12.13 -3.96 -3.91
C SER A 54 12.38 -5.43 -3.64
N GLN A 55 12.75 -5.76 -2.42
CA GLN A 55 12.88 -7.15 -2.00
C GLN A 55 11.50 -7.81 -1.91
N VAL A 56 11.33 -8.97 -2.52
CA VAL A 56 10.12 -9.80 -2.42
C VAL A 56 10.45 -11.07 -1.66
N LYS A 57 9.72 -11.33 -0.58
CA LYS A 57 9.85 -12.51 0.26
C LYS A 57 8.56 -13.31 0.26
N PHE A 58 8.66 -14.60 -0.06
CA PHE A 58 7.56 -15.52 0.16
C PHE A 58 7.51 -15.93 1.63
N ASP A 59 6.46 -15.50 2.33
CA ASP A 59 6.30 -15.71 3.77
C ASP A 59 5.04 -16.53 4.04
N VAL A 60 5.19 -17.75 4.47
CA VAL A 60 4.09 -18.67 4.78
C VAL A 60 3.36 -18.33 6.08
N SER A 61 3.91 -17.44 6.88
CA SER A 61 3.26 -16.95 8.10
C SER A 61 2.34 -15.76 7.86
N LEU A 62 2.37 -15.16 6.66
CA LEU A 62 1.52 -14.04 6.32
C LEU A 62 0.05 -14.45 6.34
N ALA A 63 -0.73 -13.82 7.18
CA ALA A 63 -2.17 -14.00 7.27
C ALA A 63 -2.88 -12.64 7.22
N ARG A 64 -3.94 -12.57 6.42
CA ARG A 64 -4.82 -11.40 6.38
C ARG A 64 -6.20 -11.76 6.89
N GLY A 65 -6.82 -10.83 7.64
CA GLY A 65 -8.09 -11.06 8.33
C GLY A 65 -9.33 -11.11 7.44
N LEU A 66 -9.20 -11.15 6.12
CA LEU A 66 -10.32 -11.10 5.17
C LEU A 66 -10.48 -12.44 4.47
N SER A 67 -11.65 -13.06 4.60
CA SER A 67 -11.94 -14.41 4.12
C SER A 67 -12.25 -14.50 2.61
N TYR A 68 -12.31 -13.38 1.90
CA TYR A 68 -12.64 -13.35 0.47
C TYR A 68 -11.44 -13.58 -0.47
N TYR A 69 -10.22 -13.60 0.05
CA TYR A 69 -9.06 -13.92 -0.76
C TYR A 69 -9.02 -15.40 -1.10
N THR A 70 -8.82 -15.71 -2.38
CA THR A 70 -8.83 -17.06 -2.93
C THR A 70 -7.49 -17.49 -3.49
N GLY A 71 -6.51 -16.62 -3.52
CA GLY A 71 -5.17 -16.85 -4.04
C GLY A 71 -4.10 -16.15 -3.26
N ALA A 72 -3.06 -15.69 -3.93
CA ALA A 72 -1.95 -14.98 -3.31
C ALA A 72 -2.42 -13.74 -2.56
N ILE A 73 -1.86 -13.54 -1.38
CA ILE A 73 -1.98 -12.32 -0.57
C ILE A 73 -0.62 -11.67 -0.44
N PHE A 74 -0.59 -10.36 -0.26
CA PHE A 74 0.67 -9.64 -0.11
C PHE A 74 0.56 -8.50 0.90
N GLU A 75 1.69 -8.16 1.48
CA GLU A 75 1.89 -6.98 2.30
C GLU A 75 3.16 -6.25 1.90
N VAL A 76 3.16 -4.95 2.09
CA VAL A 76 4.33 -4.09 1.88
C VAL A 76 4.71 -3.46 3.21
N SER A 77 5.97 -3.58 3.56
CA SER A 77 6.55 -2.97 4.75
C SER A 77 7.71 -2.07 4.36
N ALA A 78 7.94 -0.99 5.10
CA ALA A 78 9.15 -0.20 4.97
C ALA A 78 10.33 -0.98 5.57
N CYS A 79 11.49 -1.00 4.89
CA CYS A 79 12.66 -1.74 5.37
C CYS A 79 13.43 -0.95 6.44
N ASP A 80 13.44 0.38 6.34
CA ASP A 80 14.31 1.25 7.14
C ASP A 80 13.59 1.89 8.35
N VAL A 81 12.32 1.56 8.55
CA VAL A 81 11.48 2.07 9.64
C VAL A 81 10.76 0.91 10.32
N ALA A 82 10.76 0.89 11.63
CA ALA A 82 10.03 -0.11 12.43
C ALA A 82 8.52 0.16 12.42
N MET A 83 7.92 0.13 11.22
CA MET A 83 6.51 0.33 10.99
C MET A 83 5.88 -0.98 10.49
N GLY A 84 4.64 -1.26 10.90
CA GLY A 84 3.87 -2.37 10.35
C GLY A 84 3.55 -2.20 8.86
N SER A 85 2.78 -3.12 8.30
CA SER A 85 2.37 -3.09 6.90
C SER A 85 1.79 -1.74 6.49
N ILE A 86 2.34 -1.12 5.44
CA ILE A 86 1.90 0.16 4.88
C ILE A 86 0.96 0.00 3.69
N CYS A 87 0.94 -1.21 3.11
CA CYS A 87 0.06 -1.54 2.00
C CYS A 87 -0.18 -3.05 2.01
N GLY A 88 -1.31 -3.48 1.48
CA GLY A 88 -1.55 -4.89 1.35
C GLY A 88 -2.79 -5.21 0.55
N GLY A 89 -2.87 -6.45 0.09
CA GLY A 89 -3.93 -6.90 -0.76
C GLY A 89 -3.89 -8.38 -1.06
N GLY A 90 -4.60 -8.77 -2.10
CA GLY A 90 -4.60 -10.14 -2.57
C GLY A 90 -5.58 -10.38 -3.71
N ARG A 91 -5.51 -11.58 -4.28
CA ARG A 91 -6.40 -12.06 -5.33
C ARG A 91 -7.71 -12.57 -4.74
N TYR A 92 -8.79 -12.31 -5.43
CA TYR A 92 -10.11 -12.85 -5.14
C TYR A 92 -10.82 -13.23 -6.45
N ASP A 93 -11.51 -14.38 -6.45
CA ASP A 93 -12.20 -14.90 -7.64
C ASP A 93 -13.73 -14.73 -7.53
N ASP A 94 -14.29 -14.74 -6.32
CA ASP A 94 -15.74 -14.80 -6.10
C ASP A 94 -16.36 -13.46 -5.65
N LEU A 95 -15.55 -12.52 -5.15
CA LEU A 95 -16.04 -11.25 -4.62
C LEU A 95 -16.80 -10.41 -5.66
N THR A 96 -16.35 -10.44 -6.90
CA THR A 96 -16.97 -9.74 -8.02
C THR A 96 -18.39 -10.24 -8.32
N GLY A 97 -18.67 -11.51 -8.02
CA GLY A 97 -20.00 -12.11 -8.15
C GLY A 97 -21.04 -11.45 -7.24
N ILE A 98 -20.64 -11.01 -6.06
CA ILE A 98 -21.50 -10.27 -5.11
C ILE A 98 -21.95 -8.94 -5.68
N PHE A 99 -21.14 -8.34 -6.55
CA PHE A 99 -21.42 -7.07 -7.24
C PHE A 99 -21.99 -7.26 -8.66
N GLY A 100 -22.51 -8.47 -8.97
CA GLY A 100 -23.17 -8.75 -10.23
C GLY A 100 -22.26 -9.15 -11.41
N LEU A 101 -20.99 -9.48 -11.15
CA LEU A 101 -20.01 -9.90 -12.16
C LEU A 101 -19.46 -11.30 -11.82
N PRO A 102 -20.30 -12.36 -11.88
CA PRO A 102 -19.85 -13.72 -11.59
C PRO A 102 -18.81 -14.20 -12.61
N GLY A 103 -17.82 -14.98 -12.13
CA GLY A 103 -16.78 -15.56 -13.00
C GLY A 103 -15.68 -14.58 -13.41
N VAL A 104 -15.63 -13.40 -12.83
CA VAL A 104 -14.54 -12.41 -13.02
C VAL A 104 -13.65 -12.42 -11.79
N SER A 105 -12.39 -12.80 -11.96
CA SER A 105 -11.39 -12.68 -10.90
C SER A 105 -10.92 -11.23 -10.75
N GLY A 106 -10.43 -10.90 -9.57
CA GLY A 106 -9.90 -9.58 -9.29
C GLY A 106 -8.69 -9.62 -8.35
N VAL A 107 -7.97 -8.52 -8.32
CA VAL A 107 -6.94 -8.25 -7.33
C VAL A 107 -7.23 -6.90 -6.70
N GLY A 108 -7.13 -6.84 -5.39
CA GLY A 108 -7.32 -5.60 -4.63
C GLY A 108 -6.06 -5.20 -3.90
N VAL A 109 -5.85 -3.92 -3.78
CA VAL A 109 -4.77 -3.33 -2.98
C VAL A 109 -5.30 -2.19 -2.13
N SER A 110 -4.87 -2.13 -0.88
CA SER A 110 -5.20 -1.06 0.07
C SER A 110 -3.91 -0.40 0.54
N PHE A 111 -3.90 0.93 0.53
CA PHE A 111 -2.78 1.74 1.02
C PHE A 111 -3.14 2.33 2.38
N GLY A 112 -2.26 2.15 3.35
CA GLY A 112 -2.36 2.81 4.66
C GLY A 112 -1.81 4.22 4.59
N ALA A 113 -2.64 5.20 4.19
CA ALA A 113 -2.21 6.58 3.97
C ALA A 113 -1.49 7.18 5.19
N ASP A 114 -2.05 7.00 6.39
CA ASP A 114 -1.44 7.49 7.63
C ASP A 114 -0.08 6.85 7.89
N ARG A 115 0.03 5.54 7.70
CA ARG A 115 1.31 4.82 7.90
C ARG A 115 2.36 5.21 6.87
N ILE A 116 1.95 5.41 5.60
CA ILE A 116 2.87 5.91 4.57
C ILE A 116 3.36 7.31 4.94
N TYR A 117 2.45 8.17 5.41
CA TYR A 117 2.81 9.50 5.88
C TYR A 117 3.82 9.46 7.03
N ASP A 118 3.58 8.64 8.05
CA ASP A 118 4.47 8.48 9.20
C ASP A 118 5.86 7.96 8.78
N VAL A 119 5.92 6.96 7.89
CA VAL A 119 7.18 6.47 7.31
C VAL A 119 7.91 7.58 6.56
N MET A 120 7.21 8.35 5.72
CA MET A 120 7.80 9.46 4.97
C MET A 120 8.33 10.56 5.89
N MET A 121 7.63 10.84 7.00
CA MET A 121 8.09 11.79 8.03
C MET A 121 9.37 11.29 8.72
N GLU A 122 9.39 10.02 9.14
CA GLU A 122 10.55 9.44 9.84
C GLU A 122 11.80 9.38 8.95
N LEU A 123 11.61 9.05 7.67
CA LEU A 123 12.69 9.03 6.68
C LEU A 123 13.05 10.41 6.12
N ASN A 124 12.29 11.46 6.48
CA ASN A 124 12.48 12.83 5.99
C ASN A 124 12.53 12.92 4.45
N VAL A 125 11.64 12.17 3.77
CA VAL A 125 11.60 12.07 2.29
C VAL A 125 10.53 12.95 1.64
N PHE A 126 9.83 13.78 2.42
CA PHE A 126 8.93 14.77 1.84
C PHE A 126 9.73 15.83 1.07
N PRO A 127 9.27 16.22 -0.14
CA PRO A 127 9.83 17.37 -0.83
C PRO A 127 9.76 18.65 0.02
N GLU A 128 10.80 19.46 0.01
CA GLU A 128 10.90 20.69 0.84
C GLU A 128 9.75 21.68 0.62
N ASN A 129 9.12 21.65 -0.54
CA ASN A 129 8.05 22.57 -0.92
C ASN A 129 6.63 22.07 -0.54
N ILE A 130 6.46 20.89 0.00
CA ILE A 130 5.14 20.35 0.39
C ILE A 130 4.51 21.16 1.54
N GLY A 131 5.32 21.77 2.40
CA GLY A 131 4.84 22.60 3.49
C GLY A 131 4.30 23.98 3.08
N ARG A 132 4.46 24.39 1.82
CA ARG A 132 4.01 25.70 1.34
C ARG A 132 2.59 25.61 0.79
N THR A 133 1.62 25.96 1.62
CA THR A 133 0.21 26.06 1.20
C THR A 133 -0.06 27.31 0.36
N ALA A 134 0.70 28.38 0.59
CA ALA A 134 0.61 29.62 -0.18
C ALA A 134 1.90 30.42 -0.07
N ASP A 135 2.19 31.21 -1.10
CA ASP A 135 3.28 32.19 -1.10
C ASP A 135 2.85 33.48 -0.41
N ILE A 136 1.56 33.81 -0.47
CA ILE A 136 0.98 35.04 0.07
C ILE A 136 -0.28 34.74 0.88
N LEU A 137 -0.33 35.27 2.11
CA LEU A 137 -1.55 35.34 2.91
C LEU A 137 -2.13 36.77 2.80
N LEU A 138 -3.32 36.87 2.25
CA LEU A 138 -4.08 38.14 2.22
C LEU A 138 -4.97 38.23 3.46
N ILE A 139 -4.67 39.20 4.31
CA ILE A 139 -5.39 39.38 5.57
C ILE A 139 -6.47 40.45 5.39
N ASN A 140 -7.69 40.11 5.75
CA ASN A 140 -8.82 41.03 5.76
C ASN A 140 -8.86 41.78 7.08
N PHE A 141 -8.81 43.12 7.06
CA PHE A 141 -8.89 43.98 8.26
C PHE A 141 -10.25 44.66 8.39
N SER A 142 -11.13 44.59 7.39
CA SER A 142 -12.47 45.14 7.45
C SER A 142 -13.42 44.37 6.51
N GLU A 143 -14.70 44.31 6.85
CA GLU A 143 -15.72 43.66 6.01
C GLU A 143 -15.80 44.28 4.62
N ASP A 144 -15.61 45.59 4.49
CA ASP A 144 -15.66 46.31 3.21
C ASP A 144 -14.52 45.94 2.25
N SER A 145 -13.39 45.45 2.75
CA SER A 145 -12.21 45.12 1.95
C SER A 145 -12.24 43.72 1.34
N ALA A 146 -13.20 42.87 1.71
CA ALA A 146 -13.27 41.49 1.29
C ALA A 146 -13.32 41.34 -0.24
N VAL A 147 -14.12 42.15 -0.94
CA VAL A 147 -14.24 42.10 -2.40
C VAL A 147 -12.93 42.49 -3.09
N ASP A 148 -12.22 43.45 -2.59
CA ASP A 148 -10.94 43.88 -3.19
C ASP A 148 -9.84 42.86 -2.96
N LEU A 149 -9.82 42.22 -1.78
CA LEU A 149 -8.92 41.06 -1.52
C LEU A 149 -9.21 39.88 -2.46
N MET A 150 -10.46 39.59 -2.74
CA MET A 150 -10.82 38.55 -3.70
C MET A 150 -10.35 38.88 -5.11
N LYS A 151 -10.48 40.15 -5.55
CA LYS A 151 -9.93 40.58 -6.85
C LYS A 151 -8.40 40.49 -6.87
N MET A 152 -7.73 40.86 -5.78
CA MET A 152 -6.28 40.71 -5.65
C MET A 152 -5.86 39.24 -5.69
N ALA A 153 -6.54 38.35 -4.95
CA ALA A 153 -6.30 36.94 -4.97
C ALA A 153 -6.44 36.34 -6.38
N LYS A 154 -7.47 36.75 -7.12
CA LYS A 154 -7.66 36.32 -8.51
C LYS A 154 -6.45 36.72 -9.36
N ARG A 155 -6.02 37.98 -9.30
CA ARG A 155 -4.85 38.46 -10.06
C ARG A 155 -3.57 37.70 -9.72
N LEU A 156 -3.32 37.43 -8.45
CA LEU A 156 -2.15 36.66 -8.01
C LEU A 156 -2.17 35.25 -8.60
N ARG A 157 -3.31 34.56 -8.50
CA ARG A 157 -3.47 33.19 -9.03
C ARG A 157 -3.34 33.12 -10.55
N GLU A 158 -3.86 34.12 -11.28
CA GLU A 158 -3.70 34.25 -12.74
C GLU A 158 -2.24 34.44 -13.16
N ASN A 159 -1.39 34.94 -12.25
CA ASN A 159 0.06 35.05 -12.46
C ASN A 159 0.86 33.89 -11.82
N GLY A 160 0.20 32.79 -11.46
CA GLY A 160 0.86 31.57 -10.94
C GLY A 160 1.30 31.68 -9.48
N ILE A 161 0.90 32.71 -8.75
CA ILE A 161 1.26 32.93 -7.33
C ILE A 161 0.19 32.28 -6.46
N ALA A 162 0.59 31.29 -5.64
CA ALA A 162 -0.31 30.66 -4.68
C ALA A 162 -0.66 31.61 -3.55
N CYS A 163 -1.94 31.88 -3.34
CA CYS A 163 -2.37 32.76 -2.26
C CYS A 163 -3.63 32.26 -1.56
N VAL A 164 -3.70 32.55 -0.27
CA VAL A 164 -4.85 32.30 0.61
C VAL A 164 -5.40 33.64 1.08
N VAL A 165 -6.72 33.75 1.12
CA VAL A 165 -7.42 34.90 1.74
C VAL A 165 -7.88 34.46 3.12
N TYR A 166 -7.52 35.19 4.16
CA TYR A 166 -8.03 34.97 5.50
C TYR A 166 -9.52 35.29 5.55
N PRO A 167 -10.40 34.36 5.94
CA PRO A 167 -11.84 34.46 5.69
C PRO A 167 -12.55 35.48 6.58
N GLU A 168 -11.99 35.80 7.76
CA GLU A 168 -12.59 36.68 8.73
C GLU A 168 -11.86 38.05 8.77
N ALA A 169 -12.57 39.06 9.23
CA ALA A 169 -11.92 40.35 9.51
C ALA A 169 -11.01 40.20 10.73
N ALA A 170 -9.71 40.34 10.51
CA ALA A 170 -8.71 40.29 11.58
C ALA A 170 -8.81 41.57 12.45
N LYS A 171 -8.76 41.38 13.76
CA LYS A 171 -8.75 42.47 14.75
C LYS A 171 -7.34 42.88 15.06
#